data_f681e0d603237f5109f4774cf22bbc57
#
_entry.id   f681e0d603237f5109f4774cf22bbc57
#
_cell.length_a   1.000
_cell.length_b   1.000
_cell.length_c   1.000
_cell.angle_alpha   90.00
_cell.angle_beta   90.00
_cell.angle_gamma   90.00
#
_symmetry.space_group_name_H-M   'P 1'
#
loop_
_entity.id
_entity.type
_entity.pdbx_description
1 polymer ?
#
loop_
_entity_poly.entity_id
_entity_poly.type
_entity_poly.pdbx_seq_one_letter_code
_entity_poly.pdbx_strand_id
1 'polypeptide(L)'
;MNLTELNKIARVMTAPGRGLLAADESTGTIKRRFDAIGVESTVDNRRDYRELLFRATDGMRPYISGVILFDETIRQSARDGTAFVKIIEQAGAIPGIKVDEGAKAMAGFPGEVLTEGLDGLGERLIDYRGLGAKFAKWRAVITIGAGIPTFGCIKANAHALARYAALCQEQSIVPIVEPEVLMDGDHDIGRSAEVTGWVLKTVFAELYEARVALEGMVLKPNMVIPGNKAAKQASVAQVAEATIRVLKACVPVAVPGIAFLSGGQSDEEATAHLDAMNKIGGLPWPLTFSYGRALQAAPQSAWRGKSNNVPAAQRAFVHRARMNSLAALGRWTVELEKQAA
;
A
#
# COMPACT_ATOMS: atom_id res chain seq x y z
N MET A 1 5.56 -23.21 7.85
CA MET A 1 4.57 -22.42 7.07
C MET A 1 3.17 -23.03 7.21
N ASN A 2 2.14 -22.24 7.54
CA ASN A 2 0.74 -22.68 7.57
C ASN A 2 -0.02 -21.98 6.44
N LEU A 3 -0.09 -22.61 5.27
CA LEU A 3 -0.72 -22.02 4.07
C LEU A 3 -2.21 -21.71 4.26
N THR A 4 -2.94 -22.53 4.99
CA THR A 4 -4.37 -22.29 5.27
C THR A 4 -4.58 -21.00 6.04
N GLU A 5 -3.75 -20.74 7.05
CA GLU A 5 -3.79 -19.50 7.82
C GLU A 5 -3.38 -18.29 6.98
N LEU A 6 -2.29 -18.40 6.21
CA LEU A 6 -1.84 -17.35 5.29
C LEU A 6 -2.94 -16.98 4.29
N ASN A 7 -3.58 -17.97 3.65
CA ASN A 7 -4.67 -17.73 2.71
C ASN A 7 -5.87 -17.05 3.38
N LYS A 8 -6.26 -17.51 4.58
CA LYS A 8 -7.34 -16.88 5.35
C LYS A 8 -7.05 -15.41 5.64
N ILE A 9 -5.84 -15.09 6.11
CA ILE A 9 -5.44 -13.71 6.39
C ILE A 9 -5.44 -12.87 5.11
N ALA A 10 -4.83 -13.36 4.02
CA ALA A 10 -4.76 -12.64 2.75
C ALA A 10 -6.16 -12.32 2.18
N ARG A 11 -7.10 -13.26 2.27
CA ARG A 11 -8.51 -13.04 1.88
C ARG A 11 -9.22 -12.00 2.76
N VAL A 12 -8.99 -12.00 4.07
CA VAL A 12 -9.54 -10.97 4.96
C VAL A 12 -8.98 -9.60 4.63
N MET A 13 -7.67 -9.52 4.31
CA MET A 13 -7.02 -8.26 3.94
C MET A 13 -7.62 -7.63 2.68
N THR A 14 -8.09 -8.46 1.75
CA THR A 14 -8.65 -8.02 0.45
C THR A 14 -10.16 -8.27 0.34
N ALA A 15 -10.85 -8.37 1.49
CA ALA A 15 -12.30 -8.57 1.52
C ALA A 15 -13.04 -7.42 0.80
N PRO A 16 -14.15 -7.71 0.07
CA PRO A 16 -14.90 -6.70 -0.66
C PRO A 16 -15.30 -5.50 0.21
N GLY A 17 -15.11 -4.30 -0.30
CA GLY A 17 -15.42 -3.05 0.42
C GLY A 17 -14.50 -2.71 1.58
N ARG A 18 -13.43 -3.48 1.81
CA ARG A 18 -12.44 -3.20 2.84
C ARG A 18 -11.04 -3.10 2.22
N GLY A 19 -10.19 -2.25 2.78
CA GLY A 19 -8.83 -2.10 2.29
C GLY A 19 -7.84 -1.85 3.43
N LEU A 20 -6.62 -1.48 3.08
CA LEU A 20 -5.52 -1.34 4.02
C LEU A 20 -5.19 0.14 4.25
N LEU A 21 -5.01 0.52 5.51
CA LEU A 21 -4.42 1.79 5.89
C LEU A 21 -2.89 1.62 5.90
N ALA A 22 -2.20 2.28 4.96
CA ALA A 22 -0.74 2.35 4.97
C ALA A 22 -0.30 3.51 5.88
N ALA A 23 -0.04 3.19 7.15
CA ALA A 23 0.42 4.11 8.20
C ALA A 23 1.90 3.85 8.54
N ASP A 24 2.67 3.44 7.53
CA ASP A 24 4.04 2.92 7.63
C ASP A 24 5.11 3.92 7.19
N GLU A 25 4.77 5.22 7.20
CA GLU A 25 5.75 6.26 6.87
C GLU A 25 6.95 6.17 7.80
N SER A 26 8.15 6.09 7.20
CA SER A 26 9.40 6.23 7.93
C SER A 26 9.49 7.61 8.59
N THR A 27 10.34 7.77 9.60
CA THR A 27 10.56 9.04 10.29
C THR A 27 10.79 10.21 9.32
N GLY A 28 11.59 10.00 8.27
CA GLY A 28 11.83 11.03 7.26
C GLY A 28 10.60 11.34 6.39
N THR A 29 9.76 10.34 6.10
CA THR A 29 8.55 10.55 5.29
C THR A 29 7.46 11.25 6.10
N ILE A 30 7.22 10.83 7.34
CA ILE A 30 6.22 11.48 8.18
C ILE A 30 6.64 12.90 8.54
N LYS A 31 7.96 13.16 8.72
CA LYS A 31 8.48 14.49 8.93
C LYS A 31 8.10 15.42 7.76
N ARG A 32 8.38 15.03 6.52
CA ARG A 32 8.01 15.86 5.35
C ARG A 32 6.51 16.16 5.29
N ARG A 33 5.65 15.22 5.67
CA ARG A 33 4.19 15.43 5.72
C ARG A 33 3.81 16.40 6.83
N PHE A 34 4.43 16.31 8.00
CA PHE A 34 4.19 17.21 9.12
C PHE A 34 4.72 18.62 8.86
N ASP A 35 5.87 18.75 8.21
CA ASP A 35 6.42 20.06 7.79
C ASP A 35 5.41 20.80 6.88
N ALA A 36 4.73 20.08 5.97
CA ALA A 36 3.73 20.66 5.07
C ALA A 36 2.49 21.22 5.78
N ILE A 37 2.22 20.79 7.01
CA ILE A 37 1.11 21.29 7.85
C ILE A 37 1.57 22.09 9.06
N GLY A 38 2.88 22.43 9.14
CA GLY A 38 3.46 23.22 10.22
C GLY A 38 3.52 22.48 11.57
N VAL A 39 3.67 21.16 11.57
CA VAL A 39 3.74 20.32 12.78
C VAL A 39 5.16 19.77 12.94
N GLU A 40 5.73 19.89 14.12
CA GLU A 40 7.02 19.29 14.44
C GLU A 40 6.90 17.75 14.51
N SER A 41 7.87 17.04 13.92
CA SER A 41 7.89 15.56 13.91
C SER A 41 8.55 15.01 15.18
N THR A 42 7.96 15.26 16.34
CA THR A 42 8.35 14.62 17.60
C THR A 42 7.77 13.22 17.71
N VAL A 43 8.34 12.40 18.60
CA VAL A 43 7.79 11.06 18.91
C VAL A 43 6.33 11.16 19.37
N ASP A 44 6.02 12.15 20.23
CA ASP A 44 4.68 12.38 20.74
C ASP A 44 3.69 12.78 19.64
N ASN A 45 4.06 13.71 18.75
CA ASN A 45 3.19 14.10 17.64
C ASN A 45 2.96 12.96 16.67
N ARG A 46 3.97 12.12 16.41
CA ARG A 46 3.79 10.91 15.57
C ARG A 46 2.87 9.90 16.24
N ARG A 47 3.03 9.64 17.54
CA ARG A 47 2.15 8.80 18.34
C ARG A 47 0.70 9.31 18.31
N ASP A 48 0.50 10.59 18.65
CA ASP A 48 -0.83 11.20 18.72
C ASP A 48 -1.55 11.16 17.36
N TYR A 49 -0.82 11.41 16.30
CA TYR A 49 -1.37 11.29 14.94
C TYR A 49 -1.78 9.84 14.61
N ARG A 50 -0.97 8.84 14.96
CA ARG A 50 -1.31 7.43 14.76
C ARG A 50 -2.52 7.03 15.62
N GLU A 51 -2.53 7.45 16.88
CA GLU A 51 -3.65 7.18 17.80
C GLU A 51 -4.97 7.71 17.26
N LEU A 52 -5.00 8.95 16.74
CA LEU A 52 -6.23 9.52 16.20
C LEU A 52 -6.80 8.71 15.03
N LEU A 53 -5.96 8.14 14.16
CA LEU A 53 -6.40 7.30 13.06
C LEU A 53 -6.93 5.94 13.56
N PHE A 54 -6.18 5.27 14.43
CA PHE A 54 -6.54 3.92 14.89
C PHE A 54 -7.78 3.91 15.79
N ARG A 55 -8.05 5.02 16.49
CA ARG A 55 -9.26 5.20 17.30
C ARG A 55 -10.46 5.76 16.52
N ALA A 56 -10.34 6.04 15.24
CA ALA A 56 -11.45 6.44 14.39
C ALA A 56 -12.32 5.21 14.04
N THR A 57 -13.00 4.65 15.02
CA THR A 57 -13.72 3.37 14.94
C THR A 57 -14.75 3.31 13.84
N ASP A 58 -15.43 4.44 13.54
CA ASP A 58 -16.45 4.54 12.50
C ASP A 58 -15.86 4.41 11.07
N GLY A 59 -14.55 4.65 10.92
CA GLY A 59 -13.80 4.39 9.70
C GLY A 59 -13.07 3.05 9.72
N MET A 60 -12.44 2.73 10.84
CA MET A 60 -11.64 1.53 10.99
C MET A 60 -12.47 0.25 10.86
N ARG A 61 -13.55 0.11 11.65
CA ARG A 61 -14.35 -1.13 11.71
C ARG A 61 -14.97 -1.52 10.38
N PRO A 62 -15.70 -0.62 9.68
CA PRO A 62 -16.39 -1.02 8.46
C PRO A 62 -15.48 -1.08 7.22
N TYR A 63 -14.40 -0.27 7.15
CA TYR A 63 -13.71 -0.01 5.89
C TYR A 63 -12.25 -0.46 5.86
N ILE A 64 -11.61 -0.67 7.03
CA ILE A 64 -10.19 -1.05 7.10
C ILE A 64 -10.04 -2.50 7.54
N SER A 65 -9.41 -3.31 6.69
CA SER A 65 -9.12 -4.73 6.96
C SER A 65 -7.76 -4.94 7.63
N GLY A 66 -6.81 -4.02 7.44
CA GLY A 66 -5.49 -4.11 8.04
C GLY A 66 -4.75 -2.77 8.03
N VAL A 67 -3.75 -2.67 8.87
CA VAL A 67 -2.91 -1.46 9.02
C VAL A 67 -1.45 -1.85 8.86
N ILE A 68 -0.75 -1.21 7.92
CA ILE A 68 0.70 -1.35 7.79
C ILE A 68 1.34 -0.34 8.75
N LEU A 69 2.16 -0.82 9.67
CA LEU A 69 2.85 -0.01 10.66
C LEU A 69 4.32 0.18 10.30
N PHE A 70 4.95 1.21 10.86
CA PHE A 70 6.39 1.39 10.91
C PHE A 70 6.96 0.77 12.20
N ASP A 71 8.25 0.45 12.25
CA ASP A 71 8.89 -0.19 13.42
C ASP A 71 8.64 0.60 14.73
N GLU A 72 8.82 1.93 14.71
CA GLU A 72 8.50 2.77 15.87
C GLU A 72 7.05 2.55 16.32
N THR A 73 6.11 2.54 15.38
CA THR A 73 4.68 2.54 15.68
C THR A 73 4.16 1.21 16.22
N ILE A 74 4.67 0.08 15.72
CA ILE A 74 4.25 -1.24 16.23
C ILE A 74 4.66 -1.45 17.69
N ARG A 75 5.70 -0.75 18.15
CA ARG A 75 6.22 -0.81 19.52
C ARG A 75 5.59 0.23 20.46
N GLN A 76 4.80 1.17 19.90
CA GLN A 76 4.18 2.25 20.67
C GLN A 76 2.84 1.86 21.30
N SER A 77 2.50 2.62 22.33
CA SER A 77 1.19 2.61 22.97
C SER A 77 0.53 3.99 22.85
N ALA A 78 -0.78 4.01 22.90
CA ALA A 78 -1.58 5.22 23.02
C ALA A 78 -1.32 5.93 24.36
N ARG A 79 -1.87 7.14 24.53
CA ARG A 79 -1.71 7.93 25.78
C ARG A 79 -2.22 7.22 27.03
N ASP A 80 -3.20 6.34 26.89
CA ASP A 80 -3.77 5.54 28.00
C ASP A 80 -2.97 4.25 28.27
N GLY A 81 -1.83 4.04 27.60
CA GLY A 81 -1.00 2.85 27.74
C GLY A 81 -1.42 1.65 26.89
N THR A 82 -2.53 1.72 26.15
CA THR A 82 -2.98 0.62 25.28
C THR A 82 -2.06 0.51 24.06
N ALA A 83 -1.46 -0.66 23.84
CA ALA A 83 -0.61 -0.89 22.67
C ALA A 83 -1.38 -0.67 21.36
N PHE A 84 -0.77 -0.03 20.37
CA PHE A 84 -1.44 0.25 19.08
C PHE A 84 -1.90 -1.02 18.36
N VAL A 85 -1.15 -2.10 18.47
CA VAL A 85 -1.57 -3.41 17.93
C VAL A 85 -2.92 -3.83 18.52
N LYS A 86 -3.13 -3.64 19.82
CA LYS A 86 -4.40 -3.97 20.49
C LYS A 86 -5.56 -3.07 20.04
N ILE A 87 -5.30 -1.78 19.84
CA ILE A 87 -6.32 -0.84 19.33
C ILE A 87 -6.77 -1.25 17.92
N ILE A 88 -5.82 -1.62 17.06
CA ILE A 88 -6.09 -2.08 15.70
C ILE A 88 -6.89 -3.39 15.71
N GLU A 89 -6.51 -4.37 16.53
CA GLU A 89 -7.24 -5.63 16.69
C GLU A 89 -8.67 -5.41 17.21
N GLN A 90 -8.86 -4.52 18.20
CA GLN A 90 -10.17 -4.17 18.74
C GLN A 90 -11.08 -3.47 17.71
N ALA A 91 -10.47 -2.76 16.76
CA ALA A 91 -11.18 -2.21 15.61
C ALA A 91 -11.50 -3.26 14.53
N GLY A 92 -11.11 -4.52 14.72
CA GLY A 92 -11.35 -5.61 13.76
C GLY A 92 -10.45 -5.55 12.53
N ALA A 93 -9.32 -4.85 12.61
CA ALA A 93 -8.30 -4.78 11.58
C ALA A 93 -7.07 -5.62 11.96
N ILE A 94 -6.33 -6.07 10.95
CA ILE A 94 -5.15 -6.90 11.10
C ILE A 94 -3.91 -6.00 11.19
N PRO A 95 -3.04 -6.12 12.22
CA PRO A 95 -1.78 -5.39 12.27
C PRO A 95 -0.74 -6.01 11.33
N GLY A 96 0.02 -5.15 10.66
CA GLY A 96 1.12 -5.51 9.78
C GLY A 96 2.28 -4.54 9.89
N ILE A 97 3.37 -4.82 9.22
CA ILE A 97 4.64 -4.13 9.38
C ILE A 97 5.37 -3.88 8.05
N LYS A 98 5.90 -2.67 7.84
CA LYS A 98 6.87 -2.38 6.80
C LYS A 98 8.23 -2.91 7.24
N VAL A 99 8.86 -3.76 6.41
CA VAL A 99 10.13 -4.41 6.76
C VAL A 99 11.29 -4.03 5.84
N ASP A 100 11.03 -3.36 4.70
CA ASP A 100 12.10 -2.83 3.86
C ASP A 100 12.82 -1.64 4.53
N GLU A 101 14.10 -1.47 4.24
CA GLU A 101 14.96 -0.39 4.73
C GLU A 101 15.11 0.75 3.71
N GLY A 102 14.27 0.74 2.68
CA GLY A 102 14.20 1.77 1.65
C GLY A 102 15.07 1.49 0.43
N ALA A 103 14.77 2.24 -0.62
CA ALA A 103 15.46 2.16 -1.89
C ALA A 103 16.81 2.92 -1.82
N LYS A 104 17.86 2.29 -2.31
CA LYS A 104 19.24 2.82 -2.40
C LYS A 104 19.68 2.84 -3.85
N ALA A 105 20.61 3.74 -4.20
CA ALA A 105 21.19 3.78 -5.53
C ALA A 105 21.81 2.41 -5.87
N MET A 106 21.43 1.87 -7.03
CA MET A 106 21.97 0.59 -7.50
C MET A 106 23.35 0.81 -8.12
N ALA A 107 24.38 0.17 -7.56
CA ALA A 107 25.75 0.31 -8.02
C ALA A 107 25.90 -0.14 -9.49
N GLY A 108 26.48 0.72 -10.33
CA GLY A 108 26.65 0.48 -11.77
C GLY A 108 25.40 0.75 -12.63
N PHE A 109 24.28 1.24 -12.04
CA PHE A 109 23.03 1.52 -12.73
C PHE A 109 22.55 2.96 -12.46
N PRO A 110 23.07 3.96 -13.15
CA PRO A 110 22.72 5.36 -12.90
C PRO A 110 21.22 5.63 -12.99
N GLY A 111 20.64 6.30 -11.98
CA GLY A 111 19.22 6.64 -11.92
C GLY A 111 18.29 5.50 -11.49
N GLU A 112 18.81 4.30 -11.26
CA GLU A 112 18.05 3.15 -10.79
C GLU A 112 18.35 2.84 -9.32
N VAL A 113 17.41 2.19 -8.64
CA VAL A 113 17.50 1.90 -7.22
C VAL A 113 17.18 0.43 -6.93
N LEU A 114 17.77 -0.08 -5.85
CA LEU A 114 17.45 -1.39 -5.27
C LEU A 114 16.95 -1.18 -3.84
N THR A 115 15.86 -1.83 -3.49
CA THR A 115 15.35 -1.80 -2.11
C THR A 115 16.12 -2.80 -1.26
N GLU A 116 16.65 -2.32 -0.13
CA GLU A 116 17.45 -3.10 0.82
C GLU A 116 16.62 -3.52 2.05
N GLY A 117 17.20 -4.37 2.91
CA GLY A 117 16.61 -4.82 4.17
C GLY A 117 16.43 -6.33 4.29
N LEU A 118 17.10 -7.14 3.45
CA LEU A 118 17.05 -8.60 3.54
C LEU A 118 17.95 -9.15 4.64
N ASP A 119 19.02 -8.44 4.99
CA ASP A 119 19.97 -8.88 6.01
C ASP A 119 19.28 -8.89 7.38
N GLY A 120 19.35 -10.04 8.08
CA GLY A 120 18.69 -10.24 9.37
C GLY A 120 17.15 -10.18 9.30
N LEU A 121 16.53 -10.26 8.12
CA LEU A 121 15.09 -10.15 8.00
C LEU A 121 14.35 -11.30 8.68
N GLY A 122 14.88 -12.51 8.66
CA GLY A 122 14.28 -13.67 9.33
C GLY A 122 14.07 -13.42 10.82
N GLU A 123 15.08 -12.93 11.51
CA GLU A 123 15.04 -12.60 12.95
C GLU A 123 14.09 -11.44 13.22
N ARG A 124 14.10 -10.40 12.38
CA ARG A 124 13.16 -9.26 12.51
C ARG A 124 11.70 -9.71 12.34
N LEU A 125 11.42 -10.65 11.44
CA LEU A 125 10.07 -11.18 11.24
C LEU A 125 9.59 -11.98 12.47
N ILE A 126 10.47 -12.71 13.13
CA ILE A 126 10.14 -13.41 14.39
C ILE A 126 9.75 -12.40 15.47
N ASP A 127 10.53 -11.32 15.64
CA ASP A 127 10.25 -10.24 16.59
C ASP A 127 8.90 -9.58 16.27
N TYR A 128 8.67 -9.15 15.01
CA TYR A 128 7.41 -8.51 14.61
C TYR A 128 6.20 -9.42 14.77
N ARG A 129 6.35 -10.72 14.50
CA ARG A 129 5.29 -11.69 14.78
C ARG A 129 4.99 -11.76 16.27
N GLY A 130 6.01 -11.74 17.12
CA GLY A 130 5.88 -11.66 18.60
C GLY A 130 5.15 -10.41 19.06
N LEU A 131 5.33 -9.28 18.37
CA LEU A 131 4.60 -8.03 18.60
C LEU A 131 3.16 -8.04 18.07
N GLY A 132 2.75 -9.07 17.32
CA GLY A 132 1.38 -9.25 16.81
C GLY A 132 1.19 -9.00 15.32
N ALA A 133 2.24 -8.70 14.56
CA ALA A 133 2.15 -8.57 13.10
C ALA A 133 1.71 -9.89 12.44
N LYS A 134 0.72 -9.81 11.54
CA LYS A 134 0.20 -10.95 10.77
C LYS A 134 0.53 -10.85 9.29
N PHE A 135 0.92 -9.68 8.82
CA PHE A 135 1.41 -9.47 7.46
C PHE A 135 2.57 -8.48 7.47
N ALA A 136 3.38 -8.53 6.43
CA ALA A 136 4.48 -7.61 6.21
C ALA A 136 4.34 -6.91 4.85
N LYS A 137 5.05 -5.81 4.65
CA LYS A 137 5.09 -5.08 3.39
C LYS A 137 6.53 -4.74 3.02
N TRP A 138 6.86 -4.94 1.74
CA TRP A 138 8.11 -4.54 1.12
C TRP A 138 7.82 -3.85 -0.21
N ARG A 139 8.34 -2.63 -0.36
CA ARG A 139 8.18 -1.81 -1.56
C ARG A 139 9.47 -1.83 -2.39
N ALA A 140 9.39 -2.28 -3.63
CA ALA A 140 10.39 -2.05 -4.66
C ALA A 140 9.97 -0.86 -5.51
N VAL A 141 10.94 -0.06 -5.97
CA VAL A 141 10.69 1.18 -6.72
C VAL A 141 11.39 1.10 -8.07
N ILE A 142 10.63 1.27 -9.15
CA ILE A 142 11.10 1.23 -10.53
C ILE A 142 10.83 2.58 -11.21
N THR A 143 11.88 3.22 -11.68
CA THR A 143 11.82 4.51 -12.39
C THR A 143 11.75 4.30 -13.89
N ILE A 144 10.89 5.06 -14.58
CA ILE A 144 10.87 5.15 -16.05
C ILE A 144 11.66 6.40 -16.48
N GLY A 145 12.56 6.24 -17.42
CA GLY A 145 13.36 7.33 -17.99
C GLY A 145 14.05 6.92 -19.30
N ALA A 146 14.94 7.75 -19.78
CA ALA A 146 15.74 7.44 -20.97
C ALA A 146 16.65 6.24 -20.71
N GLY A 147 16.42 5.12 -21.39
CA GLY A 147 17.19 3.88 -21.23
C GLY A 147 16.90 3.08 -19.95
N ILE A 148 15.97 3.50 -19.10
CA ILE A 148 15.57 2.80 -17.88
C ILE A 148 14.04 2.59 -17.83
N PRO A 149 13.55 1.57 -17.07
CA PRO A 149 14.34 0.64 -16.27
C PRO A 149 15.13 -0.35 -17.12
N THR A 150 16.30 -0.75 -16.62
CA THR A 150 17.07 -1.86 -17.19
C THR A 150 16.52 -3.20 -16.69
N PHE A 151 16.78 -4.28 -17.44
CA PHE A 151 16.43 -5.62 -16.99
C PHE A 151 17.14 -6.00 -15.67
N GLY A 152 18.39 -5.56 -15.51
CA GLY A 152 19.16 -5.79 -14.28
C GLY A 152 18.48 -5.21 -13.05
N CYS A 153 17.98 -3.99 -13.13
CA CYS A 153 17.25 -3.34 -12.04
C CYS A 153 15.93 -4.05 -11.73
N ILE A 154 15.14 -4.36 -12.77
CA ILE A 154 13.85 -5.08 -12.59
C ILE A 154 14.10 -6.44 -11.93
N LYS A 155 15.07 -7.22 -12.44
CA LYS A 155 15.37 -8.55 -11.91
C LYS A 155 15.87 -8.51 -10.46
N ALA A 156 16.79 -7.59 -10.13
CA ALA A 156 17.31 -7.46 -8.78
C ALA A 156 16.20 -7.12 -7.76
N ASN A 157 15.31 -6.18 -8.08
CA ASN A 157 14.18 -5.83 -7.24
C ASN A 157 13.14 -6.97 -7.14
N ALA A 158 12.86 -7.65 -8.24
CA ALA A 158 11.96 -8.81 -8.25
C ALA A 158 12.51 -9.96 -7.40
N HIS A 159 13.80 -10.24 -7.49
CA HIS A 159 14.49 -11.22 -6.64
C HIS A 159 14.42 -10.87 -5.15
N ALA A 160 14.65 -9.60 -4.82
CA ALA A 160 14.54 -9.13 -3.43
C ALA A 160 13.10 -9.30 -2.89
N LEU A 161 12.07 -8.96 -3.70
CA LEU A 161 10.66 -9.19 -3.36
C LEU A 161 10.34 -10.67 -3.14
N ALA A 162 10.87 -11.57 -3.96
CA ALA A 162 10.64 -13.00 -3.84
C ALA A 162 11.31 -13.59 -2.60
N ARG A 163 12.55 -13.22 -2.30
CA ARG A 163 13.26 -13.62 -1.08
C ARG A 163 12.53 -13.13 0.18
N TYR A 164 12.12 -11.87 0.19
CA TYR A 164 11.31 -11.30 1.27
C TYR A 164 10.02 -12.09 1.48
N ALA A 165 9.28 -12.38 0.39
CA ALA A 165 8.02 -13.09 0.48
C ALA A 165 8.19 -14.52 1.03
N ALA A 166 9.23 -15.25 0.62
CA ALA A 166 9.54 -16.57 1.14
C ALA A 166 9.85 -16.53 2.65
N LEU A 167 10.68 -15.59 3.11
CA LEU A 167 10.99 -15.40 4.54
C LEU A 167 9.73 -15.08 5.36
N CYS A 168 8.82 -14.25 4.83
CA CYS A 168 7.55 -13.98 5.50
C CYS A 168 6.72 -15.26 5.68
N GLN A 169 6.55 -16.03 4.61
CA GLN A 169 5.72 -17.25 4.65
C GLN A 169 6.32 -18.31 5.56
N GLU A 170 7.63 -18.42 5.64
CA GLU A 170 8.32 -19.30 6.60
C GLU A 170 7.93 -18.94 8.03
N GLN A 171 7.79 -17.65 8.34
CA GLN A 171 7.36 -17.16 9.65
C GLN A 171 5.84 -17.08 9.81
N SER A 172 5.04 -17.63 8.88
CA SER A 172 3.57 -17.55 8.87
C SER A 172 3.04 -16.10 8.88
N ILE A 173 3.73 -15.21 8.19
CA ILE A 173 3.38 -13.81 7.95
C ILE A 173 2.99 -13.67 6.48
N VAL A 174 1.86 -13.03 6.16
CA VAL A 174 1.42 -12.78 4.78
C VAL A 174 2.28 -11.68 4.16
N PRO A 175 3.02 -11.93 3.05
CA PRO A 175 3.74 -10.87 2.37
C PRO A 175 2.81 -10.02 1.51
N ILE A 176 2.86 -8.69 1.65
CA ILE A 176 2.42 -7.74 0.63
C ILE A 176 3.61 -7.47 -0.28
N VAL A 177 3.52 -7.93 -1.51
CA VAL A 177 4.52 -7.72 -2.55
C VAL A 177 4.17 -6.44 -3.31
N GLU A 178 5.00 -5.37 -3.15
CA GLU A 178 4.73 -4.03 -3.68
C GLU A 178 5.78 -3.62 -4.74
N PRO A 179 5.66 -4.10 -5.98
CA PRO A 179 6.46 -3.62 -7.10
C PRO A 179 5.82 -2.34 -7.66
N GLU A 180 6.38 -1.19 -7.32
CA GLU A 180 5.86 0.11 -7.77
C GLU A 180 6.65 0.67 -8.93
N VAL A 181 6.00 0.84 -10.07
CA VAL A 181 6.49 1.67 -11.17
C VAL A 181 6.05 3.11 -10.93
N LEU A 182 7.03 4.01 -10.82
CA LEU A 182 6.79 5.41 -10.50
C LEU A 182 6.12 6.16 -11.66
N MET A 183 5.27 7.10 -11.31
CA MET A 183 4.68 8.06 -12.24
C MET A 183 5.53 9.32 -12.45
N ASP A 184 6.70 9.40 -11.83
CA ASP A 184 7.60 10.53 -12.01
C ASP A 184 8.22 10.47 -13.40
N GLY A 185 7.95 11.49 -14.24
CA GLY A 185 8.44 11.56 -15.60
C GLY A 185 7.41 12.03 -16.62
N ASP A 186 7.79 11.94 -17.89
CA ASP A 186 7.00 12.40 -19.05
C ASP A 186 6.48 11.27 -19.96
N HIS A 187 6.66 10.03 -19.51
CA HIS A 187 6.22 8.83 -20.23
C HIS A 187 4.70 8.77 -20.38
N ASP A 188 4.25 8.25 -21.50
CA ASP A 188 2.83 8.02 -21.75
C ASP A 188 2.29 6.77 -21.04
N ILE A 189 0.96 6.59 -21.09
CA ILE A 189 0.29 5.42 -20.48
C ILE A 189 0.70 4.10 -21.13
N GLY A 190 1.07 4.11 -22.42
CA GLY A 190 1.56 2.93 -23.14
C GLY A 190 2.86 2.43 -22.57
N ARG A 191 3.82 3.35 -22.35
CA ARG A 191 5.11 3.02 -21.72
C ARG A 191 4.93 2.57 -20.26
N SER A 192 4.05 3.21 -19.51
CA SER A 192 3.69 2.77 -18.16
C SER A 192 3.14 1.34 -18.15
N ALA A 193 2.25 1.01 -19.08
CA ALA A 193 1.68 -0.33 -19.22
C ALA A 193 2.74 -1.39 -19.58
N GLU A 194 3.64 -1.07 -20.51
CA GLU A 194 4.73 -1.95 -20.93
C GLU A 194 5.65 -2.28 -19.74
N VAL A 195 6.14 -1.26 -19.04
CA VAL A 195 7.05 -1.42 -17.90
C VAL A 195 6.37 -2.15 -16.75
N THR A 196 5.14 -1.78 -16.40
CA THR A 196 4.37 -2.47 -15.36
C THR A 196 4.18 -3.95 -15.69
N GLY A 197 3.85 -4.27 -16.95
CA GLY A 197 3.74 -5.65 -17.41
C GLY A 197 5.06 -6.41 -17.32
N TRP A 198 6.17 -5.79 -17.68
CA TRP A 198 7.49 -6.37 -17.58
C TRP A 198 7.88 -6.66 -16.11
N VAL A 199 7.70 -5.68 -15.24
CA VAL A 199 7.97 -5.81 -13.80
C VAL A 199 7.13 -6.94 -13.19
N LEU A 200 5.82 -6.97 -13.43
CA LEU A 200 4.94 -8.00 -12.86
C LEU A 200 5.30 -9.41 -13.33
N LYS A 201 5.58 -9.60 -14.61
CA LYS A 201 6.02 -10.91 -15.14
C LYS A 201 7.30 -11.39 -14.49
N THR A 202 8.27 -10.49 -14.31
CA THR A 202 9.54 -10.83 -13.67
C THR A 202 9.34 -11.14 -12.18
N VAL A 203 8.51 -10.37 -11.49
CA VAL A 203 8.18 -10.63 -10.07
C VAL A 203 7.54 -12.00 -9.90
N PHE A 204 6.55 -12.35 -10.72
CA PHE A 204 5.90 -13.66 -10.58
C PHE A 204 6.81 -14.83 -10.97
N ALA A 205 7.74 -14.65 -11.91
CA ALA A 205 8.77 -15.65 -12.19
C ALA A 205 9.69 -15.87 -10.97
N GLU A 206 10.18 -14.79 -10.36
CA GLU A 206 11.03 -14.88 -9.16
C GLU A 206 10.28 -15.46 -7.95
N LEU A 207 9.01 -15.11 -7.75
CA LEU A 207 8.16 -15.71 -6.71
C LEU A 207 8.01 -17.23 -6.89
N TYR A 208 7.82 -17.68 -8.15
CA TYR A 208 7.76 -19.10 -8.47
C TYR A 208 9.08 -19.81 -8.17
N GLU A 209 10.22 -19.26 -8.61
CA GLU A 209 11.55 -19.81 -8.34
C GLU A 209 11.87 -19.88 -6.84
N ALA A 210 11.42 -18.88 -6.07
CA ALA A 210 11.56 -18.83 -4.61
C ALA A 210 10.53 -19.72 -3.87
N ARG A 211 9.67 -20.47 -4.57
CA ARG A 211 8.64 -21.37 -4.03
C ARG A 211 7.63 -20.65 -3.13
N VAL A 212 7.33 -19.40 -3.41
CA VAL A 212 6.30 -18.63 -2.69
C VAL A 212 4.92 -19.14 -3.06
N ALA A 213 4.12 -19.49 -2.06
CA ALA A 213 2.72 -19.87 -2.26
C ALA A 213 1.88 -18.61 -2.56
N LEU A 214 1.42 -18.47 -3.79
CA LEU A 214 0.70 -17.28 -4.26
C LEU A 214 -0.63 -17.08 -3.52
N GLU A 215 -1.26 -18.15 -3.07
CA GLU A 215 -2.48 -18.12 -2.26
C GLU A 215 -2.28 -17.49 -0.86
N GLY A 216 -1.04 -17.37 -0.43
CA GLY A 216 -0.65 -16.82 0.87
C GLY A 216 -0.04 -15.42 0.79
N MET A 217 -0.27 -14.64 -0.26
CA MET A 217 0.26 -13.28 -0.43
C MET A 217 -0.83 -12.28 -0.85
N VAL A 218 -0.51 -11.00 -0.82
CA VAL A 218 -1.30 -9.91 -1.43
C VAL A 218 -0.38 -9.14 -2.38
N LEU A 219 -0.88 -8.85 -3.58
CA LEU A 219 -0.18 -7.97 -4.52
C LEU A 219 -0.59 -6.51 -4.27
N LYS A 220 0.40 -5.61 -4.20
CA LYS A 220 0.19 -4.16 -4.09
C LYS A 220 0.87 -3.42 -5.25
N PRO A 221 0.27 -3.37 -6.43
CA PRO A 221 0.85 -2.71 -7.58
C PRO A 221 0.46 -1.23 -7.66
N ASN A 222 1.15 -0.47 -8.53
CA ASN A 222 0.65 0.79 -9.06
C ASN A 222 -0.53 0.56 -10.01
N MET A 223 -1.35 1.59 -10.21
CA MET A 223 -2.24 1.69 -11.36
C MET A 223 -1.41 2.10 -12.59
N VAL A 224 -1.83 1.70 -13.78
CA VAL A 224 -1.16 2.08 -15.03
C VAL A 224 -1.62 3.50 -15.40
N ILE A 225 -0.78 4.48 -15.06
CA ILE A 225 -1.03 5.91 -15.29
C ILE A 225 0.13 6.52 -16.09
N PRO A 226 -0.09 7.58 -16.88
CA PRO A 226 1.01 8.31 -17.50
C PRO A 226 1.88 9.01 -16.46
N GLY A 227 3.05 9.41 -16.85
CA GLY A 227 3.92 10.23 -16.01
C GLY A 227 3.27 11.58 -15.66
N ASN A 228 3.62 12.13 -14.50
CA ASN A 228 3.05 13.40 -14.02
C ASN A 228 3.44 14.62 -14.87
N LYS A 229 4.43 14.48 -15.77
CA LYS A 229 4.86 15.48 -16.74
C LYS A 229 4.53 15.09 -18.19
N ALA A 230 3.75 14.02 -18.39
CA ALA A 230 3.34 13.61 -19.72
C ALA A 230 2.53 14.70 -20.42
N ALA A 231 2.79 14.90 -21.70
CA ALA A 231 2.11 15.92 -22.51
C ALA A 231 0.59 15.70 -22.59
N LYS A 232 0.14 14.45 -22.44
CA LYS A 232 -1.28 14.07 -22.41
C LYS A 232 -1.54 13.16 -21.21
N GLN A 233 -2.46 13.59 -20.37
CA GLN A 233 -2.97 12.77 -19.27
C GLN A 233 -4.07 11.83 -19.78
N ALA A 234 -4.19 10.67 -19.12
CA ALA A 234 -5.21 9.68 -19.47
C ALA A 234 -6.52 9.94 -18.70
N SER A 235 -7.65 9.61 -19.31
CA SER A 235 -8.93 9.61 -18.61
C SER A 235 -9.03 8.47 -17.62
N VAL A 236 -9.94 8.58 -16.64
CA VAL A 236 -10.23 7.53 -15.65
C VAL A 236 -10.52 6.18 -16.33
N ALA A 237 -11.29 6.18 -17.41
CA ALA A 237 -11.59 4.95 -18.16
C ALA A 237 -10.33 4.33 -18.79
N GLN A 238 -9.48 5.15 -19.40
CA GLN A 238 -8.23 4.67 -20.02
C GLN A 238 -7.29 4.07 -18.99
N VAL A 239 -7.17 4.68 -17.79
CA VAL A 239 -6.36 4.14 -16.68
C VAL A 239 -6.93 2.80 -16.21
N ALA A 240 -8.24 2.70 -16.02
CA ALA A 240 -8.90 1.49 -15.59
C ALA A 240 -8.70 0.34 -16.60
N GLU A 241 -8.95 0.59 -17.88
CA GLU A 241 -8.78 -0.40 -18.95
C GLU A 241 -7.33 -0.86 -19.10
N ALA A 242 -6.36 0.08 -19.09
CA ALA A 242 -4.94 -0.25 -19.20
C ALA A 242 -4.47 -1.07 -18.00
N THR A 243 -4.87 -0.69 -16.79
CA THR A 243 -4.51 -1.40 -15.56
C THR A 243 -5.07 -2.83 -15.57
N ILE A 244 -6.36 -3.00 -15.85
CA ILE A 244 -6.99 -4.32 -15.88
C ILE A 244 -6.38 -5.21 -16.97
N ARG A 245 -6.09 -4.65 -18.14
CA ARG A 245 -5.42 -5.40 -19.24
C ARG A 245 -4.06 -5.94 -18.80
N VAL A 246 -3.24 -5.10 -18.14
CA VAL A 246 -1.91 -5.52 -17.65
C VAL A 246 -2.05 -6.58 -16.56
N LEU A 247 -2.95 -6.38 -15.59
CA LEU A 247 -3.17 -7.35 -14.52
C LEU A 247 -3.62 -8.72 -15.07
N LYS A 248 -4.59 -8.74 -15.98
CA LYS A 248 -5.07 -10.00 -16.60
C LYS A 248 -3.97 -10.74 -17.37
N ALA A 249 -3.02 -10.01 -17.95
CA ALA A 249 -1.90 -10.59 -18.70
C ALA A 249 -0.74 -11.08 -17.81
N CYS A 250 -0.65 -10.61 -16.55
CA CYS A 250 0.56 -10.82 -15.75
C CYS A 250 0.32 -11.45 -14.39
N VAL A 251 -0.87 -11.31 -13.78
CA VAL A 251 -1.12 -11.75 -12.40
C VAL A 251 -1.84 -13.10 -12.38
N PRO A 252 -1.25 -14.13 -11.75
CA PRO A 252 -1.90 -15.43 -11.59
C PRO A 252 -3.19 -15.33 -10.77
N VAL A 253 -4.21 -16.11 -11.15
CA VAL A 253 -5.51 -16.16 -10.47
C VAL A 253 -5.45 -16.72 -9.05
N ALA A 254 -4.36 -17.41 -8.70
CA ALA A 254 -4.11 -17.94 -7.37
C ALA A 254 -3.89 -16.84 -6.30
N VAL A 255 -3.55 -15.62 -6.71
CA VAL A 255 -3.38 -14.47 -5.78
C VAL A 255 -4.74 -14.12 -5.17
N PRO A 256 -4.89 -14.08 -3.83
CA PRO A 256 -6.18 -13.87 -3.16
C PRO A 256 -6.82 -12.51 -3.41
N GLY A 257 -6.02 -11.48 -3.73
CA GLY A 257 -6.51 -10.14 -4.02
C GLY A 257 -5.41 -9.13 -4.30
N ILE A 258 -5.81 -7.98 -4.84
CA ILE A 258 -4.94 -6.90 -5.27
C ILE A 258 -5.34 -5.63 -4.53
N ALA A 259 -4.41 -5.04 -3.78
CA ALA A 259 -4.60 -3.82 -3.02
C ALA A 259 -3.70 -2.71 -3.58
N PHE A 260 -4.26 -1.79 -4.38
CA PHE A 260 -3.48 -0.76 -5.08
C PHE A 260 -2.84 0.26 -4.14
N LEU A 261 -1.66 0.73 -4.50
CA LEU A 261 -1.12 1.98 -3.96
C LEU A 261 -1.76 3.19 -4.67
N SER A 262 -1.67 4.40 -4.07
CA SER A 262 -2.21 5.64 -4.67
C SER A 262 -1.18 6.46 -5.45
N GLY A 263 0.08 6.12 -5.37
CA GLY A 263 1.24 6.58 -6.15
C GLY A 263 1.16 7.94 -6.84
N GLY A 264 1.18 9.05 -6.08
CA GLY A 264 1.19 10.39 -6.66
C GLY A 264 -0.16 10.94 -7.13
N GLN A 265 -1.20 10.13 -7.21
CA GLN A 265 -2.56 10.55 -7.52
C GLN A 265 -3.15 11.38 -6.37
N SER A 266 -4.11 12.27 -6.66
CA SER A 266 -4.94 12.88 -5.64
C SER A 266 -5.83 11.84 -4.95
N ASP A 267 -6.44 12.22 -3.82
CA ASP A 267 -7.32 11.33 -3.06
C ASP A 267 -8.52 10.88 -3.93
N GLU A 268 -9.10 11.82 -4.67
CA GLU A 268 -10.26 11.57 -5.54
C GLU A 268 -9.90 10.78 -6.80
N GLU A 269 -8.76 11.09 -7.45
CA GLU A 269 -8.30 10.34 -8.62
C GLU A 269 -8.05 8.87 -8.29
N ALA A 270 -7.36 8.59 -7.18
CA ALA A 270 -7.11 7.21 -6.75
C ALA A 270 -8.42 6.46 -6.48
N THR A 271 -9.42 7.14 -5.90
CA THR A 271 -10.76 6.59 -5.66
C THR A 271 -11.50 6.34 -6.97
N ALA A 272 -11.50 7.32 -7.89
CA ALA A 272 -12.17 7.21 -9.20
C ALA A 272 -11.60 6.08 -10.06
N HIS A 273 -10.27 5.94 -10.11
CA HIS A 273 -9.62 4.86 -10.84
C HIS A 273 -9.96 3.48 -10.26
N LEU A 274 -9.94 3.33 -8.93
CA LEU A 274 -10.33 2.09 -8.26
C LEU A 274 -11.79 1.73 -8.55
N ASP A 275 -12.69 2.69 -8.50
CA ASP A 275 -14.11 2.51 -8.79
C ASP A 275 -14.34 2.08 -10.25
N ALA A 276 -13.68 2.76 -11.18
CA ALA A 276 -13.79 2.42 -12.61
C ALA A 276 -13.29 1.02 -12.91
N MET A 277 -12.20 0.57 -12.30
CA MET A 277 -11.69 -0.81 -12.43
C MET A 277 -12.69 -1.84 -11.90
N ASN A 278 -13.29 -1.58 -10.73
CA ASN A 278 -14.28 -2.49 -10.15
C ASN A 278 -15.59 -2.54 -10.97
N LYS A 279 -15.99 -1.43 -11.60
CA LYS A 279 -17.15 -1.37 -12.52
C LYS A 279 -16.97 -2.20 -13.80
N ILE A 280 -15.73 -2.43 -14.25
CA ILE A 280 -15.47 -3.33 -15.39
C ILE A 280 -16.01 -4.74 -15.09
N GLY A 281 -15.87 -5.22 -13.86
CA GLY A 281 -16.36 -6.52 -13.43
C GLY A 281 -15.66 -7.73 -14.08
N GLY A 282 -16.10 -8.96 -13.73
CA GLY A 282 -15.57 -10.20 -14.31
C GLY A 282 -14.07 -10.40 -14.04
N LEU A 283 -13.59 -9.95 -12.88
CA LEU A 283 -12.19 -10.07 -12.48
C LEU A 283 -11.99 -11.30 -11.60
N PRO A 284 -10.87 -12.04 -11.74
CA PRO A 284 -10.61 -13.21 -10.92
C PRO A 284 -10.19 -12.85 -9.48
N TRP A 285 -9.83 -11.60 -9.23
CA TRP A 285 -9.40 -11.07 -7.93
C TRP A 285 -10.33 -9.96 -7.45
N PRO A 286 -10.59 -9.83 -6.14
CA PRO A 286 -11.06 -8.59 -5.57
C PRO A 286 -9.99 -7.51 -5.73
N LEU A 287 -10.41 -6.31 -6.13
CA LEU A 287 -9.57 -5.13 -6.22
C LEU A 287 -9.93 -4.18 -5.08
N THR A 288 -8.94 -3.80 -4.30
CA THR A 288 -9.12 -2.87 -3.18
C THR A 288 -7.97 -1.89 -3.07
N PHE A 289 -7.93 -1.12 -2.00
CA PHE A 289 -6.94 -0.08 -1.74
C PHE A 289 -5.97 -0.48 -0.62
N SER A 290 -4.73 -0.01 -0.73
CA SER A 290 -3.74 0.05 0.35
C SER A 290 -3.09 1.44 0.32
N TYR A 291 -3.87 2.42 0.78
CA TYR A 291 -3.50 3.82 0.61
C TYR A 291 -2.81 4.41 1.82
N GLY A 292 -1.76 5.18 1.56
CA GLY A 292 -1.12 6.07 2.54
C GLY A 292 -1.68 7.48 2.40
N ARG A 293 -1.17 8.24 1.43
CA ARG A 293 -1.55 9.64 1.24
C ARG A 293 -3.04 9.83 0.94
N ALA A 294 -3.61 9.04 0.06
CA ALA A 294 -5.02 9.15 -0.31
C ALA A 294 -6.03 8.83 0.83
N LEU A 295 -5.56 8.23 1.93
CA LEU A 295 -6.36 8.10 3.17
C LEU A 295 -5.99 9.13 4.23
N GLN A 296 -4.81 9.73 4.17
CA GLN A 296 -4.24 10.50 5.29
C GLN A 296 -4.07 11.99 5.02
N ALA A 297 -4.08 12.45 3.76
CA ALA A 297 -3.87 13.86 3.45
C ALA A 297 -4.96 14.75 4.06
N ALA A 298 -6.22 14.37 3.90
CA ALA A 298 -7.35 15.10 4.47
C ALA A 298 -7.34 15.10 6.01
N PRO A 299 -7.20 13.97 6.73
CA PRO A 299 -7.08 13.99 8.19
C PRO A 299 -5.85 14.74 8.70
N GLN A 300 -4.69 14.67 8.03
CA GLN A 300 -3.52 15.48 8.41
C GLN A 300 -3.79 16.98 8.32
N SER A 301 -4.39 17.41 7.21
CA SER A 301 -4.76 18.82 6.99
C SER A 301 -5.80 19.31 8.00
N ALA A 302 -6.71 18.46 8.44
CA ALA A 302 -7.69 18.80 9.47
C ALA A 302 -7.06 18.85 10.87
N TRP A 303 -6.16 17.92 11.20
CA TRP A 303 -5.55 17.80 12.53
C TRP A 303 -4.59 18.95 12.86
N ARG A 304 -3.60 19.23 12.03
CA ARG A 304 -2.57 20.27 12.21
C ARG A 304 -1.90 20.26 13.60
N GLY A 305 -1.70 19.09 14.19
CA GLY A 305 -1.05 18.92 15.48
C GLY A 305 -1.86 19.38 16.71
N LYS A 306 -3.14 19.70 16.53
CA LYS A 306 -3.97 20.27 17.61
C LYS A 306 -4.94 19.21 18.15
N SER A 307 -4.96 19.00 19.46
CA SER A 307 -5.87 18.07 20.14
C SER A 307 -7.36 18.37 19.88
N ASN A 308 -7.71 19.65 19.85
CA ASN A 308 -9.09 20.09 19.58
C ASN A 308 -9.57 19.76 18.17
N ASN A 309 -8.64 19.48 17.25
CA ASN A 309 -8.94 19.13 15.87
C ASN A 309 -9.10 17.61 15.66
N VAL A 310 -8.85 16.78 16.67
CA VAL A 310 -8.93 15.32 16.56
C VAL A 310 -10.29 14.86 16.02
N PRO A 311 -11.46 15.36 16.50
CA PRO A 311 -12.73 14.94 15.95
C PRO A 311 -12.92 15.29 14.47
N ALA A 312 -12.43 16.45 14.03
CA ALA A 312 -12.49 16.85 12.62
C ALA A 312 -11.58 15.96 11.74
N ALA A 313 -10.38 15.65 12.23
CA ALA A 313 -9.45 14.75 11.53
C ALA A 313 -10.01 13.32 11.42
N GLN A 314 -10.66 12.83 12.46
CA GLN A 314 -11.32 11.52 12.43
C GLN A 314 -12.48 11.49 11.43
N ARG A 315 -13.32 12.52 11.38
CA ARG A 315 -14.38 12.62 10.34
C ARG A 315 -13.78 12.62 8.93
N ALA A 316 -12.71 13.37 8.69
CA ALA A 316 -12.03 13.38 7.40
C ALA A 316 -11.48 11.99 7.03
N PHE A 317 -10.91 11.25 7.97
CA PHE A 317 -10.48 9.87 7.77
C PHE A 317 -11.65 8.93 7.45
N VAL A 318 -12.74 9.02 8.21
CA VAL A 318 -13.95 8.21 8.00
C VAL A 318 -14.52 8.45 6.59
N HIS A 319 -14.60 9.71 6.17
CA HIS A 319 -15.05 10.06 4.81
C HIS A 319 -14.17 9.40 3.75
N ARG A 320 -12.85 9.57 3.81
CA ARG A 320 -11.93 8.95 2.83
C ARG A 320 -12.00 7.43 2.82
N ALA A 321 -12.07 6.81 4.00
CA ALA A 321 -12.18 5.37 4.13
C ALA A 321 -13.50 4.84 3.51
N ARG A 322 -14.62 5.56 3.75
CA ARG A 322 -15.92 5.26 3.15
C ARG A 322 -15.90 5.39 1.62
N MET A 323 -15.34 6.47 1.07
CA MET A 323 -15.26 6.69 -0.38
C MET A 323 -14.44 5.58 -1.06
N ASN A 324 -13.30 5.22 -0.50
CA ASN A 324 -12.47 4.13 -1.03
C ASN A 324 -13.15 2.75 -0.89
N SER A 325 -13.91 2.53 0.18
CA SER A 325 -14.74 1.33 0.34
C SER A 325 -15.81 1.22 -0.76
N LEU A 326 -16.51 2.31 -1.04
CA LEU A 326 -17.48 2.37 -2.14
C LEU A 326 -16.82 2.12 -3.49
N ALA A 327 -15.63 2.68 -3.73
CA ALA A 327 -14.86 2.45 -4.94
C ALA A 327 -14.42 0.99 -5.09
N ALA A 328 -14.01 0.33 -3.99
CA ALA A 328 -13.70 -1.10 -3.98
C ALA A 328 -14.92 -1.99 -4.30
N LEU A 329 -16.13 -1.44 -4.20
CA LEU A 329 -17.39 -2.09 -4.59
C LEU A 329 -17.94 -1.65 -5.95
N GLY A 330 -17.26 -0.70 -6.65
CA GLY A 330 -17.77 -0.10 -7.89
C GLY A 330 -19.03 0.75 -7.68
N ARG A 331 -19.17 1.39 -6.51
CA ARG A 331 -20.36 2.15 -6.08
C ARG A 331 -20.08 3.62 -5.76
N TRP A 332 -18.84 4.07 -5.94
CA TRP A 332 -18.48 5.46 -5.72
C TRP A 332 -19.02 6.35 -6.86
N THR A 333 -19.40 7.59 -6.50
CA THR A 333 -19.73 8.65 -7.45
C THR A 333 -19.21 10.00 -6.94
N VAL A 334 -19.05 10.96 -7.85
CA VAL A 334 -18.61 12.33 -7.53
C VAL A 334 -19.59 13.05 -6.58
N GLU A 335 -20.89 12.72 -6.66
CA GLU A 335 -21.92 13.29 -5.77
C GLU A 335 -21.73 12.82 -4.32
N LEU A 336 -21.36 11.56 -4.13
CA LEU A 336 -21.05 11.00 -2.80
C LEU A 336 -19.79 11.63 -2.20
N GLU A 337 -18.81 11.96 -3.04
CA GLU A 337 -17.57 12.64 -2.62
C GLU A 337 -17.86 14.02 -2.03
N LYS A 338 -18.84 14.74 -2.57
CA LYS A 338 -19.24 16.09 -2.14
C LYS A 338 -20.15 16.13 -0.91
N GLN A 339 -20.72 14.98 -0.51
CA GLN A 339 -21.54 14.91 0.69
C GLN A 339 -20.63 15.04 1.92
N ALA A 340 -20.86 16.08 2.70
CA ALA A 340 -20.09 16.31 3.94
C ALA A 340 -20.12 15.09 4.86
N ALA A 341 -18.96 14.80 5.46
CA ALA A 341 -18.82 13.77 6.48
C ALA A 341 -19.45 14.22 7.82
#